data_3a100f54fb89dce312f2b2c1b1072160
#
_entry.id   3a100f54fb89dce312f2b2c1b1072160
#
_cell.length_a   1.000
_cell.length_b   1.000
_cell.length_c   1.000
_cell.angle_alpha   90.00
_cell.angle_beta   90.00
_cell.angle_gamma   90.00
#
_symmetry.space_group_name_H-M   'P 1'
#
loop_
_entity.id
_entity.type
_entity.pdbx_description
1 polymer ?
#
loop_
_entity_poly.entity_id
_entity_poly.type
_entity_poly.pdbx_seq_one_letter_code
_entity_poly.pdbx_strand_id
1 'polypeptide(L)'
;MDLALVVGSSGIVGSATAELLVQRGWQVAGLARKPSELEGVVPVVADLTLADSAASALADLRPTHVFVTTWSRQSNEAENIRVNSAMVRNLLYALGPARSVRHVALVTGLKHYLGPFESYGKGELPQTPFREDQSRLDVANFYYAQEDEVFGAAARDGFRWSVHRPHTIIGAAVGNAMNMGTTLAVYATICRETGRPFRFPGSATQWHGLTDMTDSRLLARHLVWAATTPAAADQAFNVVDGDVFRWKWMWQRIATWFGIEAAPLGDAVEPLERQMADDAPIWADIATRRSLMEPDIHRLISPWHTDADLGRPIEVVTDMSKSRELGFLDYQRTDEAFFDLFERLRDERLIP
;
A
#
# COMPACT_ATOMS: atom_id res chain seq x y z
N MET A 1 5.22 -28.78 -2.58
CA MET A 1 5.35 -27.49 -3.27
C MET A 1 4.57 -26.49 -2.43
N ASP A 2 5.12 -25.32 -2.16
CA ASP A 2 4.43 -24.35 -1.31
C ASP A 2 3.33 -23.67 -2.11
N LEU A 3 2.14 -23.56 -1.49
CA LEU A 3 1.01 -22.81 -2.00
C LEU A 3 0.86 -21.52 -1.22
N ALA A 4 0.94 -20.39 -1.90
CA ALA A 4 0.68 -19.07 -1.35
C ALA A 4 -0.76 -18.65 -1.62
N LEU A 5 -1.44 -18.13 -0.59
CA LEU A 5 -2.69 -17.40 -0.74
C LEU A 5 -2.42 -15.90 -0.58
N VAL A 6 -2.57 -15.13 -1.64
CA VAL A 6 -2.44 -13.66 -1.62
C VAL A 6 -3.82 -13.04 -1.52
N VAL A 7 -4.12 -12.45 -0.37
CA VAL A 7 -5.41 -11.82 -0.07
C VAL A 7 -5.35 -10.34 -0.41
N GLY A 8 -6.18 -9.91 -1.36
CA GLY A 8 -6.10 -8.58 -1.96
C GLY A 8 -5.21 -8.56 -3.22
N SER A 9 -5.19 -9.66 -3.98
CA SER A 9 -4.32 -9.86 -5.15
C SER A 9 -4.53 -8.84 -6.29
N SER A 10 -5.63 -8.10 -6.31
CA SER A 10 -5.88 -7.02 -7.27
C SER A 10 -5.39 -5.64 -6.81
N GLY A 11 -4.86 -5.52 -5.58
CA GLY A 11 -4.35 -4.26 -5.03
C GLY A 11 -2.85 -4.08 -5.28
N ILE A 12 -2.31 -2.89 -4.96
CA ILE A 12 -0.92 -2.49 -5.18
C ILE A 12 0.08 -3.51 -4.61
N VAL A 13 -0.10 -3.92 -3.35
CA VAL A 13 0.81 -4.86 -2.68
C VAL A 13 0.53 -6.29 -3.10
N GLY A 14 -0.76 -6.64 -3.22
CA GLY A 14 -1.15 -8.01 -3.54
C GLY A 14 -0.71 -8.44 -4.93
N SER A 15 -0.86 -7.58 -5.95
CA SER A 15 -0.41 -7.89 -7.30
C SER A 15 1.12 -8.08 -7.36
N ALA A 16 1.89 -7.15 -6.77
CA ALA A 16 3.34 -7.26 -6.71
C ALA A 16 3.82 -8.52 -5.95
N THR A 17 3.10 -8.90 -4.87
CA THR A 17 3.40 -10.12 -4.12
C THR A 17 3.10 -11.38 -4.94
N ALA A 18 1.95 -11.41 -5.62
CA ALA A 18 1.56 -12.55 -6.45
C ALA A 18 2.52 -12.73 -7.64
N GLU A 19 2.85 -11.65 -8.36
CA GLU A 19 3.83 -11.65 -9.45
C GLU A 19 5.20 -12.20 -8.99
N LEU A 20 5.71 -11.71 -7.85
CA LEU A 20 6.98 -12.16 -7.29
C LEU A 20 6.97 -13.66 -6.94
N LEU A 21 5.89 -14.13 -6.31
CA LEU A 21 5.75 -15.55 -5.93
C LEU A 21 5.71 -16.47 -7.14
N VAL A 22 4.98 -16.09 -8.19
CA VAL A 22 4.96 -16.83 -9.48
C VAL A 22 6.35 -16.88 -10.09
N GLN A 23 7.06 -15.74 -10.14
CA GLN A 23 8.44 -15.67 -10.64
C GLN A 23 9.41 -16.56 -9.85
N ARG A 24 9.14 -16.78 -8.55
CA ARG A 24 9.92 -17.69 -7.68
C ARG A 24 9.44 -19.14 -7.73
N GLY A 25 8.52 -19.49 -8.63
CA GLY A 25 8.05 -20.86 -8.84
C GLY A 25 7.08 -21.38 -7.78
N TRP A 26 6.42 -20.51 -7.03
CA TRP A 26 5.37 -20.90 -6.10
C TRP A 26 4.05 -21.18 -6.84
N GLN A 27 3.22 -22.04 -6.27
CA GLN A 27 1.81 -22.06 -6.60
C GLN A 27 1.14 -20.88 -5.91
N VAL A 28 0.34 -20.10 -6.65
CA VAL A 28 -0.27 -18.87 -6.13
C VAL A 28 -1.77 -18.87 -6.36
N ALA A 29 -2.52 -18.72 -5.28
CA ALA A 29 -3.94 -18.41 -5.31
C ALA A 29 -4.16 -16.93 -4.94
N GLY A 30 -4.87 -16.19 -5.79
CA GLY A 30 -5.12 -14.76 -5.61
C GLY A 30 -6.56 -14.50 -5.20
N LEU A 31 -6.79 -14.10 -3.93
CA LEU A 31 -8.12 -13.83 -3.41
C LEU A 31 -8.47 -12.34 -3.52
N ALA A 32 -9.59 -12.05 -4.15
CA ALA A 32 -10.20 -10.73 -4.17
C ALA A 32 -11.72 -10.86 -4.46
N ARG A 33 -12.48 -9.78 -4.23
CA ARG A 33 -13.90 -9.71 -4.64
C ARG A 33 -14.05 -9.75 -6.17
N LYS A 34 -13.09 -9.13 -6.86
CA LYS A 34 -12.94 -9.14 -8.32
C LYS A 34 -11.46 -9.35 -8.61
N PRO A 35 -10.98 -10.58 -8.70
CA PRO A 35 -9.58 -10.87 -9.00
C PRO A 35 -9.20 -10.30 -10.37
N SER A 36 -7.99 -9.73 -10.46
CA SER A 36 -7.36 -9.39 -11.74
C SER A 36 -6.85 -10.67 -12.40
N GLU A 37 -6.81 -10.69 -13.72
CA GLU A 37 -6.12 -11.73 -14.48
C GLU A 37 -4.61 -11.50 -14.34
N LEU A 38 -3.96 -12.27 -13.49
CA LEU A 38 -2.51 -12.30 -13.33
C LEU A 38 -2.00 -13.64 -13.81
N GLU A 39 -1.00 -13.63 -14.69
CA GLU A 39 -0.42 -14.84 -15.24
C GLU A 39 0.15 -15.74 -14.13
N GLY A 40 -0.20 -17.03 -14.16
CA GLY A 40 0.26 -18.00 -13.17
C GLY A 40 -0.43 -17.92 -11.79
N VAL A 41 -1.43 -17.06 -11.63
CA VAL A 41 -2.22 -16.92 -10.40
C VAL A 41 -3.61 -17.53 -10.58
N VAL A 42 -3.99 -18.45 -9.70
CA VAL A 42 -5.34 -19.05 -9.68
C VAL A 42 -6.28 -18.07 -8.97
N PRO A 43 -7.34 -17.55 -9.63
CA PRO A 43 -8.23 -16.60 -9.01
C PRO A 43 -9.15 -17.28 -7.97
N VAL A 44 -9.32 -16.66 -6.81
CA VAL A 44 -10.26 -17.04 -5.76
C VAL A 44 -11.20 -15.86 -5.50
N VAL A 45 -12.49 -16.03 -5.77
CA VAL A 45 -13.50 -14.99 -5.56
C VAL A 45 -14.10 -15.13 -4.18
N ALA A 46 -13.91 -14.14 -3.31
CA ALA A 46 -14.55 -14.11 -2.00
C ALA A 46 -14.73 -12.67 -1.49
N ASP A 47 -15.81 -12.45 -0.75
CA ASP A 47 -16.00 -11.29 0.10
C ASP A 47 -15.72 -11.68 1.57
N LEU A 48 -14.59 -11.26 2.08
CA LEU A 48 -14.15 -11.59 3.45
C LEU A 48 -14.99 -10.90 4.53
N THR A 49 -15.83 -9.92 4.19
CA THR A 49 -16.79 -9.34 5.15
C THR A 49 -17.91 -10.31 5.50
N LEU A 50 -18.11 -11.36 4.67
CA LEU A 50 -19.12 -12.39 4.79
C LEU A 50 -18.47 -13.74 5.12
N ALA A 51 -18.73 -14.27 6.32
CA ALA A 51 -18.13 -15.53 6.79
C ALA A 51 -18.40 -16.71 5.86
N ASP A 52 -19.63 -16.84 5.36
CA ASP A 52 -20.03 -17.94 4.46
C ASP A 52 -19.32 -17.86 3.10
N SER A 53 -19.08 -16.63 2.60
CA SER A 53 -18.32 -16.43 1.36
C SER A 53 -16.87 -16.89 1.54
N ALA A 54 -16.23 -16.53 2.64
CA ALA A 54 -14.88 -16.97 2.97
C ALA A 54 -14.83 -18.49 3.14
N ALA A 55 -15.74 -19.08 3.91
CA ALA A 55 -15.79 -20.52 4.16
C ALA A 55 -15.96 -21.32 2.87
N SER A 56 -16.90 -20.93 2.01
CA SER A 56 -17.16 -21.61 0.74
C SER A 56 -15.97 -21.51 -0.23
N ALA A 57 -15.39 -20.32 -0.39
CA ALA A 57 -14.32 -20.10 -1.36
C ALA A 57 -12.99 -20.78 -0.95
N LEU A 58 -12.77 -21.01 0.35
CA LEU A 58 -11.53 -21.54 0.91
C LEU A 58 -11.63 -23.00 1.36
N ALA A 59 -12.79 -23.65 1.24
CA ALA A 59 -13.07 -25.00 1.75
C ALA A 59 -12.05 -26.06 1.32
N ASP A 60 -11.64 -26.02 0.04
CA ASP A 60 -10.72 -26.99 -0.57
C ASP A 60 -9.28 -26.47 -0.69
N LEU A 61 -9.04 -25.21 -0.29
CA LEU A 61 -7.73 -24.61 -0.40
C LEU A 61 -6.83 -25.00 0.78
N ARG A 62 -5.58 -25.32 0.49
CA ARG A 62 -4.59 -25.76 1.51
C ARG A 62 -3.32 -24.93 1.41
N PRO A 63 -3.41 -23.58 1.63
CA PRO A 63 -2.24 -22.73 1.54
C PRO A 63 -1.27 -23.04 2.69
N THR A 64 0.02 -22.97 2.37
CA THR A 64 1.09 -23.05 3.37
C THR A 64 1.47 -21.67 3.90
N HIS A 65 1.30 -20.63 3.07
CA HIS A 65 1.62 -19.26 3.39
C HIS A 65 0.46 -18.34 2.97
N VAL A 66 0.11 -17.41 3.84
CA VAL A 66 -0.99 -16.45 3.61
C VAL A 66 -0.45 -15.03 3.70
N PHE A 67 -0.65 -14.23 2.66
CA PHE A 67 -0.23 -12.84 2.58
C PHE A 67 -1.48 -11.96 2.60
N VAL A 68 -1.73 -11.28 3.73
CA VAL A 68 -2.90 -10.42 3.91
C VAL A 68 -2.51 -8.99 3.58
N THR A 69 -2.90 -8.54 2.38
CA THR A 69 -2.51 -7.23 1.82
C THR A 69 -3.71 -6.32 1.57
N THR A 70 -4.86 -6.64 2.13
CA THR A 70 -6.12 -5.92 1.91
C THR A 70 -6.71 -5.37 3.19
N TRP A 71 -7.41 -4.24 3.05
CA TRP A 71 -8.28 -3.69 4.04
C TRP A 71 -9.44 -2.96 3.36
N SER A 72 -10.50 -2.64 4.10
CA SER A 72 -11.67 -1.94 3.60
C SER A 72 -11.87 -0.65 4.38
N ARG A 73 -11.79 0.50 3.67
CA ARG A 73 -12.05 1.80 4.27
C ARG A 73 -13.53 1.93 4.62
N GLN A 74 -13.80 2.41 5.83
CA GLN A 74 -15.13 2.70 6.33
C GLN A 74 -15.26 4.19 6.70
N SER A 75 -16.45 4.59 7.13
CA SER A 75 -16.78 5.99 7.43
C SER A 75 -16.08 6.55 8.68
N ASN A 76 -15.68 5.68 9.61
CA ASN A 76 -15.02 6.05 10.86
C ASN A 76 -14.20 4.88 11.39
N GLU A 77 -13.38 5.14 12.44
CA GLU A 77 -12.43 4.15 12.96
C GLU A 77 -13.12 2.96 13.63
N ALA A 78 -14.26 3.16 14.31
CA ALA A 78 -14.99 2.06 14.92
C ALA A 78 -15.49 1.05 13.87
N GLU A 79 -16.00 1.54 12.74
CA GLU A 79 -16.40 0.70 11.61
C GLU A 79 -15.19 0.10 10.90
N ASN A 80 -14.07 0.82 10.77
CA ASN A 80 -12.81 0.25 10.28
C ASN A 80 -12.39 -0.96 11.11
N ILE A 81 -12.41 -0.83 12.45
CA ILE A 81 -12.10 -1.91 13.39
C ILE A 81 -13.05 -3.09 13.15
N ARG A 82 -14.35 -2.84 13.19
CA ARG A 82 -15.38 -3.90 13.07
C ARG A 82 -15.23 -4.69 11.76
N VAL A 83 -15.09 -3.99 10.65
CA VAL A 83 -15.06 -4.63 9.32
C VAL A 83 -13.72 -5.33 9.08
N ASN A 84 -12.60 -4.66 9.36
CA ASN A 84 -11.29 -5.19 9.02
C ASN A 84 -10.83 -6.33 9.95
N SER A 85 -11.19 -6.29 11.24
CA SER A 85 -10.98 -7.45 12.13
C SER A 85 -11.82 -8.65 11.68
N ALA A 86 -13.10 -8.41 11.29
CA ALA A 86 -13.96 -9.48 10.79
C ALA A 86 -13.40 -10.13 9.50
N MET A 87 -12.85 -9.34 8.59
CA MET A 87 -12.21 -9.87 7.37
C MET A 87 -11.06 -10.83 7.69
N VAL A 88 -10.17 -10.44 8.60
CA VAL A 88 -9.03 -11.29 9.02
C VAL A 88 -9.55 -12.53 9.78
N ARG A 89 -10.50 -12.34 10.67
CA ARG A 89 -11.14 -13.43 11.43
C ARG A 89 -11.76 -14.45 10.49
N ASN A 90 -12.62 -14.03 9.57
CA ASN A 90 -13.31 -14.91 8.63
C ASN A 90 -12.35 -15.71 7.75
N LEU A 91 -11.28 -15.05 7.26
CA LEU A 91 -10.19 -15.69 6.52
C LEU A 91 -9.54 -16.82 7.33
N LEU A 92 -9.09 -16.50 8.55
CA LEU A 92 -8.31 -17.44 9.37
C LEU A 92 -9.19 -18.55 9.97
N TYR A 93 -10.46 -18.30 10.24
CA TYR A 93 -11.42 -19.37 10.61
C TYR A 93 -11.71 -20.31 9.45
N ALA A 94 -11.86 -19.80 8.22
CA ALA A 94 -12.09 -20.64 7.04
C ALA A 94 -10.89 -21.55 6.73
N LEU A 95 -9.65 -21.08 6.97
CA LEU A 95 -8.42 -21.86 6.74
C LEU A 95 -8.06 -22.80 7.89
N GLY A 96 -8.54 -22.53 9.11
CA GLY A 96 -8.18 -23.25 10.33
C GLY A 96 -8.36 -24.77 10.25
N PRO A 97 -9.49 -25.31 9.75
CA PRO A 97 -9.74 -26.75 9.66
C PRO A 97 -8.71 -27.53 8.84
N ALA A 98 -8.10 -26.90 7.84
CA ALA A 98 -7.11 -27.54 6.96
C ALA A 98 -5.76 -27.76 7.64
N ARG A 99 -5.41 -27.01 8.69
CA ARG A 99 -4.13 -27.07 9.39
C ARG A 99 -2.90 -27.03 8.47
N SER A 100 -3.03 -26.41 7.29
CA SER A 100 -1.98 -26.35 6.28
C SER A 100 -1.10 -25.09 6.41
N VAL A 101 -1.63 -24.04 7.03
CA VAL A 101 -0.94 -22.74 7.15
C VAL A 101 0.24 -22.85 8.08
N ARG A 102 1.41 -22.44 7.60
CA ARG A 102 2.67 -22.37 8.37
C ARG A 102 3.03 -20.94 8.75
N HIS A 103 2.66 -19.96 7.89
CA HIS A 103 2.95 -18.56 8.12
C HIS A 103 1.85 -17.65 7.59
N VAL A 104 1.54 -16.59 8.35
CA VAL A 104 0.65 -15.50 7.93
C VAL A 104 1.44 -14.18 7.99
N ALA A 105 1.59 -13.52 6.85
CA ALA A 105 2.17 -12.19 6.75
C ALA A 105 1.06 -11.15 6.61
N LEU A 106 0.96 -10.22 7.57
CA LEU A 106 -0.05 -9.16 7.59
C LEU A 106 0.58 -7.82 7.23
N VAL A 107 0.03 -7.12 6.24
CA VAL A 107 0.40 -5.74 5.92
C VAL A 107 -0.50 -4.79 6.70
N THR A 108 0.10 -3.92 7.49
CA THR A 108 -0.56 -2.82 8.22
C THR A 108 0.01 -1.48 7.76
N GLY A 109 0.69 -0.72 8.59
CA GLY A 109 1.35 0.54 8.20
C GLY A 109 1.65 1.47 9.37
N LEU A 110 2.09 2.69 9.05
CA LEU A 110 2.54 3.67 10.04
C LEU A 110 1.45 4.23 10.95
N LYS A 111 0.17 3.91 10.75
CA LYS A 111 -0.88 4.18 11.75
C LYS A 111 -0.60 3.52 13.10
N HIS A 112 0.29 2.53 13.15
CA HIS A 112 0.80 2.00 14.40
C HIS A 112 1.40 3.10 15.29
N TYR A 113 2.08 4.07 14.68
CA TYR A 113 2.78 5.17 15.35
C TYR A 113 2.01 6.50 15.31
N LEU A 114 1.18 6.70 14.28
CA LEU A 114 0.48 7.95 13.99
C LEU A 114 -0.97 7.96 14.49
N GLY A 115 -1.52 6.80 14.84
CA GLY A 115 -2.95 6.65 15.09
C GLY A 115 -3.81 6.68 13.82
N PRO A 116 -5.14 6.76 13.95
CA PRO A 116 -6.06 6.91 12.83
C PRO A 116 -5.90 8.26 12.12
N PHE A 117 -6.39 8.38 10.88
CA PHE A 117 -6.24 9.62 10.08
C PHE A 117 -6.76 10.87 10.81
N GLU A 118 -7.82 10.73 11.59
CA GLU A 118 -8.42 11.81 12.37
C GLU A 118 -7.51 12.35 13.47
N SER A 119 -6.47 11.61 13.85
CA SER A 119 -5.48 11.99 14.87
C SER A 119 -4.24 12.65 14.29
N TYR A 120 -4.05 12.65 12.98
CA TYR A 120 -2.86 13.21 12.34
C TYR A 120 -2.69 14.69 12.67
N GLY A 121 -1.51 15.03 13.22
CA GLY A 121 -1.20 16.41 13.61
C GLY A 121 -1.96 16.94 14.83
N LYS A 122 -2.65 16.09 15.58
CA LYS A 122 -3.34 16.46 16.82
C LYS A 122 -2.63 15.84 18.04
N GLY A 123 -2.55 16.62 19.12
CA GLY A 123 -1.90 16.17 20.36
C GLY A 123 -0.37 16.21 20.29
N GLU A 124 0.27 15.34 21.08
CA GLU A 124 1.72 15.18 21.08
C GLU A 124 2.17 14.50 19.77
N LEU A 125 3.11 15.12 19.08
CA LEU A 125 3.65 14.58 17.83
C LEU A 125 4.58 13.40 18.13
N PRO A 126 4.45 12.27 17.41
CA PRO A 126 5.30 11.12 17.64
C PRO A 126 6.74 11.44 17.25
N GLN A 127 7.69 10.86 17.99
CA GLN A 127 9.11 11.00 17.69
C GLN A 127 9.51 10.14 16.49
N THR A 128 10.26 10.71 15.57
CA THR A 128 10.90 10.00 14.45
C THR A 128 12.41 9.87 14.70
N PRO A 129 13.10 8.86 14.10
CA PRO A 129 12.53 7.83 13.23
C PRO A 129 11.63 6.85 13.98
N PHE A 130 10.59 6.34 13.31
CA PHE A 130 9.74 5.29 13.88
C PHE A 130 10.52 3.98 14.01
N ARG A 131 10.35 3.32 15.16
CA ARG A 131 11.03 2.07 15.51
C ARG A 131 10.05 1.00 15.96
N GLU A 132 10.35 -0.25 15.70
CA GLU A 132 9.46 -1.38 16.03
C GLU A 132 9.31 -1.62 17.54
N ASP A 133 10.22 -1.10 18.37
CA ASP A 133 10.15 -1.17 19.83
C ASP A 133 9.19 -0.11 20.46
N GLN A 134 8.70 0.83 19.66
CA GLN A 134 7.65 1.76 20.12
C GLN A 134 6.34 1.02 20.33
N SER A 135 5.75 1.17 21.50
CA SER A 135 4.50 0.54 21.89
C SER A 135 3.32 1.01 21.07
N ARG A 136 2.24 0.23 21.08
CA ARG A 136 0.94 0.68 20.57
C ARG A 136 0.48 1.94 21.32
N LEU A 137 -0.13 2.86 20.59
CA LEU A 137 -0.76 4.04 21.18
C LEU A 137 -2.03 3.63 21.95
N ASP A 138 -2.38 4.37 22.98
CA ASP A 138 -3.65 4.19 23.71
C ASP A 138 -4.82 4.86 22.96
N VAL A 139 -5.05 4.36 21.74
CA VAL A 139 -6.13 4.82 20.85
C VAL A 139 -6.74 3.63 20.10
N ALA A 140 -8.01 3.75 19.75
CA ALA A 140 -8.66 2.79 18.87
C ALA A 140 -7.95 2.80 17.49
N ASN A 141 -7.58 1.61 16.97
CA ASN A 141 -6.84 1.48 15.73
C ASN A 141 -7.14 0.13 15.07
N PHE A 142 -7.65 0.17 13.86
CA PHE A 142 -8.04 -1.07 13.16
C PHE A 142 -6.85 -1.97 12.81
N TYR A 143 -5.62 -1.44 12.68
CA TYR A 143 -4.43 -2.27 12.50
C TYR A 143 -4.17 -3.13 13.74
N TYR A 144 -4.35 -2.57 14.94
CA TYR A 144 -4.22 -3.36 16.18
C TYR A 144 -5.25 -4.48 16.24
N ALA A 145 -6.50 -4.20 15.83
CA ALA A 145 -7.54 -5.22 15.78
C ALA A 145 -7.24 -6.33 14.77
N GLN A 146 -6.65 -6.01 13.61
CA GLN A 146 -6.20 -7.02 12.65
C GLN A 146 -5.04 -7.86 13.19
N GLU A 147 -4.04 -7.21 13.84
CA GLU A 147 -2.92 -7.89 14.49
C GLU A 147 -3.43 -8.88 15.55
N ASP A 148 -4.39 -8.45 16.40
CA ASP A 148 -4.96 -9.29 17.48
C ASP A 148 -5.68 -10.53 16.93
N GLU A 149 -6.38 -10.41 15.79
CA GLU A 149 -6.97 -11.57 15.10
C GLU A 149 -5.91 -12.55 14.59
N VAL A 150 -4.81 -12.05 14.05
CA VAL A 150 -3.69 -12.91 13.60
C VAL A 150 -3.02 -13.59 14.78
N PHE A 151 -2.74 -12.86 15.87
CA PHE A 151 -2.08 -13.41 17.06
C PHE A 151 -2.96 -14.47 17.76
N GLY A 152 -4.26 -14.19 17.89
CA GLY A 152 -5.21 -15.15 18.44
C GLY A 152 -5.33 -16.42 17.61
N ALA A 153 -5.37 -16.28 16.28
CA ALA A 153 -5.41 -17.41 15.38
C ALA A 153 -4.09 -18.21 15.37
N ALA A 154 -2.94 -17.54 15.44
CA ALA A 154 -1.63 -18.20 15.54
C ALA A 154 -1.53 -19.06 16.82
N ALA A 155 -1.98 -18.52 17.96
CA ALA A 155 -2.03 -19.25 19.23
C ALA A 155 -2.96 -20.48 19.15
N ARG A 156 -4.10 -20.38 18.47
CA ARG A 156 -5.08 -21.46 18.29
C ARG A 156 -4.62 -22.54 17.31
N ASP A 157 -4.03 -22.12 16.17
CA ASP A 157 -3.80 -22.99 15.01
C ASP A 157 -2.35 -23.40 14.83
N GLY A 158 -1.39 -22.74 15.52
CA GLY A 158 0.03 -23.12 15.58
C GLY A 158 0.88 -22.64 14.40
N PHE A 159 0.42 -21.68 13.59
CA PHE A 159 1.22 -21.06 12.55
C PHE A 159 2.08 -19.91 13.10
N ARG A 160 3.12 -19.53 12.36
CA ARG A 160 3.96 -18.36 12.65
C ARG A 160 3.41 -17.14 11.91
N TRP A 161 3.79 -15.94 12.34
CA TRP A 161 3.30 -14.71 11.73
C TRP A 161 4.41 -13.68 11.53
N SER A 162 4.14 -12.69 10.67
CA SER A 162 4.88 -11.44 10.59
C SER A 162 3.93 -10.28 10.31
N VAL A 163 4.21 -9.11 10.89
CA VAL A 163 3.47 -7.86 10.64
C VAL A 163 4.39 -6.89 9.94
N HIS A 164 3.91 -6.28 8.86
CA HIS A 164 4.68 -5.36 8.05
C HIS A 164 4.03 -3.98 8.07
N ARG A 165 4.82 -2.98 8.45
CA ARG A 165 4.41 -1.59 8.64
C ARG A 165 5.05 -0.68 7.58
N PRO A 166 4.57 -0.71 6.32
CA PRO A 166 5.05 0.20 5.29
C PRO A 166 4.61 1.64 5.56
N HIS A 167 5.38 2.58 5.01
CA HIS A 167 4.91 3.95 4.78
C HIS A 167 4.05 3.98 3.49
N THR A 168 3.73 5.17 2.98
CA THR A 168 2.95 5.35 1.73
C THR A 168 3.52 4.49 0.61
N ILE A 169 2.67 3.63 0.03
CA ILE A 169 3.10 2.60 -0.91
C ILE A 169 2.98 3.09 -2.35
N ILE A 170 4.07 2.95 -3.10
CA ILE A 170 4.15 3.20 -4.55
C ILE A 170 3.95 1.88 -5.29
N GLY A 171 3.05 1.85 -6.27
CA GLY A 171 2.85 0.67 -7.12
C GLY A 171 1.64 0.79 -8.04
N ALA A 172 1.51 -0.13 -8.99
CA ALA A 172 0.46 -0.12 -9.99
C ALA A 172 -0.78 -0.88 -9.51
N ALA A 173 -1.94 -0.23 -9.57
CA ALA A 173 -3.26 -0.87 -9.49
C ALA A 173 -4.34 0.10 -9.99
N VAL A 174 -5.31 -0.40 -10.74
CA VAL A 174 -6.48 0.37 -11.16
C VAL A 174 -7.62 0.14 -10.17
N GLY A 175 -8.33 1.20 -9.78
CA GLY A 175 -9.43 1.12 -8.83
C GLY A 175 -9.00 0.99 -7.35
N ASN A 176 -7.74 1.27 -7.04
CA ASN A 176 -7.25 1.29 -5.66
C ASN A 176 -7.59 2.63 -4.99
N ALA A 177 -8.19 2.57 -3.80
CA ALA A 177 -8.63 3.76 -3.06
C ALA A 177 -7.49 4.62 -2.48
N MET A 178 -6.26 4.11 -2.48
CA MET A 178 -5.07 4.80 -1.99
C MET A 178 -3.91 4.56 -2.96
N ASN A 179 -3.72 5.48 -3.90
CA ASN A 179 -2.73 5.32 -4.97
C ASN A 179 -2.06 6.68 -5.28
N MET A 180 -1.14 7.09 -4.42
CA MET A 180 -0.41 8.35 -4.61
C MET A 180 0.39 8.34 -5.92
N GLY A 181 1.08 7.25 -6.24
CA GLY A 181 1.94 7.19 -7.42
C GLY A 181 1.17 7.45 -8.71
N THR A 182 0.06 6.74 -8.93
CA THR A 182 -0.80 6.95 -10.11
C THR A 182 -1.49 8.32 -10.06
N THR A 183 -1.90 8.79 -8.88
CA THR A 183 -2.48 10.14 -8.72
C THR A 183 -1.52 11.22 -9.20
N LEU A 184 -0.25 11.16 -8.80
CA LEU A 184 0.77 12.11 -9.23
C LEU A 184 1.08 12.00 -10.73
N ALA A 185 1.07 10.79 -11.30
CA ALA A 185 1.27 10.57 -12.73
C ALA A 185 0.14 11.20 -13.57
N VAL A 186 -1.12 11.00 -13.16
CA VAL A 186 -2.29 11.59 -13.81
C VAL A 186 -2.28 13.11 -13.69
N TYR A 187 -2.01 13.64 -12.49
CA TYR A 187 -1.92 15.07 -12.26
C TYR A 187 -0.83 15.73 -13.10
N ALA A 188 0.38 15.16 -13.14
CA ALA A 188 1.47 15.66 -13.98
C ALA A 188 1.14 15.60 -15.47
N THR A 189 0.46 14.53 -15.92
CA THR A 189 -0.03 14.39 -17.30
C THR A 189 -0.99 15.53 -17.65
N ILE A 190 -1.96 15.80 -16.78
CA ILE A 190 -2.94 16.88 -17.01
C ILE A 190 -2.23 18.24 -17.05
N CYS A 191 -1.30 18.50 -16.11
CA CYS A 191 -0.50 19.73 -16.11
C CYS A 191 0.25 19.90 -17.45
N ARG A 192 0.88 18.83 -17.95
CA ARG A 192 1.59 18.84 -19.25
C ARG A 192 0.65 19.14 -20.42
N GLU A 193 -0.49 18.47 -20.51
CA GLU A 193 -1.41 18.57 -21.63
C GLU A 193 -2.18 19.91 -21.64
N THR A 194 -2.34 20.55 -20.47
CA THR A 194 -3.07 21.82 -20.34
C THR A 194 -2.18 23.06 -20.19
N GLY A 195 -0.87 22.87 -19.97
CA GLY A 195 0.06 23.96 -19.65
C GLY A 195 -0.14 24.54 -18.23
N ARG A 196 -0.89 23.85 -17.36
CA ARG A 196 -1.09 24.26 -15.96
C ARG A 196 0.21 24.08 -15.15
N PRO A 197 0.47 24.98 -14.17
CA PRO A 197 1.60 24.81 -13.27
C PRO A 197 1.50 23.49 -12.46
N PHE A 198 2.59 22.74 -12.39
CA PHE A 198 2.69 21.55 -11.54
C PHE A 198 3.00 21.96 -10.12
N ARG A 199 1.97 22.21 -9.30
CA ARG A 199 2.08 22.76 -7.94
C ARG A 199 2.06 21.65 -6.90
N PHE A 200 2.97 21.74 -5.93
CA PHE A 200 2.98 20.84 -4.77
C PHE A 200 1.75 21.10 -3.89
N PRO A 201 0.94 20.05 -3.58
CA PRO A 201 -0.31 20.24 -2.86
C PRO A 201 -0.17 20.16 -1.33
N GLY A 202 1.04 19.86 -0.85
CA GLY A 202 1.30 19.50 0.54
C GLY A 202 1.78 20.67 1.41
N SER A 203 2.04 20.35 2.68
CA SER A 203 2.52 21.31 3.67
C SER A 203 3.96 21.74 3.44
N ALA A 204 4.34 22.90 3.97
CA ALA A 204 5.74 23.34 3.99
C ALA A 204 6.63 22.36 4.77
N THR A 205 6.10 21.70 5.80
CA THR A 205 6.81 20.65 6.55
C THR A 205 7.16 19.47 5.65
N GLN A 206 6.23 18.99 4.84
CA GLN A 206 6.51 17.89 3.90
C GLN A 206 7.45 18.34 2.77
N TRP A 207 7.32 19.57 2.29
CA TRP A 207 8.20 20.11 1.25
C TRP A 207 9.67 20.18 1.69
N HIS A 208 9.90 20.62 2.93
CA HIS A 208 11.26 20.85 3.47
C HIS A 208 11.77 19.73 4.37
N GLY A 209 10.89 18.94 4.98
CA GLY A 209 11.21 17.85 5.88
C GLY A 209 11.71 16.60 5.16
N LEU A 210 12.29 15.69 5.94
CA LEU A 210 12.66 14.36 5.45
C LEU A 210 11.47 13.43 5.48
N THR A 211 11.41 12.55 4.49
CA THR A 211 10.43 11.47 4.41
C THR A 211 11.05 10.27 3.71
N ASP A 212 10.41 9.12 3.85
CA ASP A 212 10.66 7.88 3.12
C ASP A 212 9.35 7.39 2.48
N MET A 213 9.42 6.35 1.68
CA MET A 213 8.25 5.69 1.08
C MET A 213 8.54 4.20 0.89
N THR A 214 7.56 3.47 0.34
CA THR A 214 7.66 2.02 0.15
C THR A 214 7.28 1.64 -1.28
N ASP A 215 8.21 1.08 -2.05
CA ASP A 215 7.89 0.39 -3.31
C ASP A 215 7.17 -0.93 -3.00
N SER A 216 6.04 -1.17 -3.64
CA SER A 216 5.26 -2.40 -3.49
C SER A 216 6.07 -3.66 -3.82
N ARG A 217 7.04 -3.57 -4.72
CA ARG A 217 7.94 -4.68 -5.11
C ARG A 217 8.97 -4.97 -4.00
N LEU A 218 9.48 -3.92 -3.34
CA LEU A 218 10.33 -4.10 -2.16
C LEU A 218 9.54 -4.74 -1.02
N LEU A 219 8.32 -4.23 -0.76
CA LEU A 219 7.43 -4.79 0.24
C LEU A 219 7.11 -6.26 -0.05
N ALA A 220 6.85 -6.62 -1.31
CA ALA A 220 6.64 -8.01 -1.72
C ALA A 220 7.86 -8.89 -1.40
N ARG A 221 9.08 -8.43 -1.70
CA ARG A 221 10.33 -9.14 -1.35
C ARG A 221 10.46 -9.32 0.16
N HIS A 222 10.13 -8.27 0.94
CA HIS A 222 10.18 -8.31 2.40
C HIS A 222 9.14 -9.28 2.98
N LEU A 223 7.91 -9.30 2.45
CA LEU A 223 6.85 -10.24 2.84
C LEU A 223 7.30 -11.70 2.65
N VAL A 224 7.84 -12.01 1.47
CA VAL A 224 8.30 -13.37 1.14
C VAL A 224 9.53 -13.74 1.98
N TRP A 225 10.48 -12.82 2.17
CA TRP A 225 11.63 -13.02 3.05
C TRP A 225 11.20 -13.36 4.48
N ALA A 226 10.32 -12.58 5.08
CA ALA A 226 9.87 -12.80 6.46
C ALA A 226 9.10 -14.12 6.60
N ALA A 227 8.27 -14.47 5.60
CA ALA A 227 7.50 -15.70 5.61
C ALA A 227 8.37 -16.99 5.46
N THR A 228 9.60 -16.84 4.94
CA THR A 228 10.52 -17.98 4.69
C THR A 228 11.78 -17.97 5.55
N THR A 229 11.98 -16.95 6.39
CA THR A 229 13.13 -16.80 7.27
C THR A 229 12.76 -17.09 8.72
N PRO A 230 13.26 -18.18 9.35
CA PRO A 230 12.89 -18.55 10.72
C PRO A 230 13.12 -17.43 11.76
N ALA A 231 14.19 -16.65 11.60
CA ALA A 231 14.52 -15.54 12.51
C ALA A 231 13.53 -14.36 12.42
N ALA A 232 12.78 -14.24 11.32
CA ALA A 232 11.78 -13.22 11.12
C ALA A 232 10.37 -13.62 11.61
N ALA A 233 10.22 -14.86 12.07
CA ALA A 233 8.92 -15.35 12.54
C ALA A 233 8.52 -14.72 13.88
N ASP A 234 7.22 -14.42 14.01
CA ASP A 234 6.58 -13.79 15.18
C ASP A 234 7.14 -12.39 15.48
N GLN A 235 7.38 -11.64 14.42
CA GLN A 235 7.98 -10.31 14.48
C GLN A 235 7.14 -9.28 13.73
N ALA A 236 7.19 -8.03 14.20
CA ALA A 236 6.73 -6.86 13.44
C ALA A 236 7.92 -6.11 12.85
N PHE A 237 7.77 -5.59 11.63
CA PHE A 237 8.79 -4.89 10.88
C PHE A 237 8.29 -3.60 10.27
N ASN A 238 9.08 -2.56 10.34
CA ASN A 238 8.96 -1.42 9.45
C ASN A 238 9.47 -1.80 8.06
N VAL A 239 8.84 -1.26 7.02
CA VAL A 239 9.27 -1.52 5.63
C VAL A 239 9.20 -0.25 4.81
N VAL A 240 10.36 0.27 4.42
CA VAL A 240 10.52 1.42 3.51
C VAL A 240 11.65 1.15 2.52
N ASP A 241 11.77 1.96 1.49
CA ASP A 241 12.72 1.76 0.39
C ASP A 241 14.18 1.78 0.83
N GLY A 242 14.49 2.51 1.90
CA GLY A 242 15.82 2.54 2.52
C GLY A 242 16.61 3.80 2.21
N ASP A 243 16.11 4.66 1.33
CA ASP A 243 16.55 6.04 1.17
C ASP A 243 15.60 7.02 1.89
N VAL A 244 16.02 8.26 2.00
CA VAL A 244 15.22 9.38 2.51
C VAL A 244 15.35 10.56 1.56
N PHE A 245 14.27 11.31 1.41
CA PHE A 245 14.27 12.46 0.50
C PHE A 245 13.45 13.62 1.06
N ARG A 246 13.48 14.76 0.36
CA ARG A 246 12.60 15.91 0.58
C ARG A 246 11.69 16.05 -0.62
N TRP A 247 10.40 16.32 -0.40
CA TRP A 247 9.46 16.50 -1.51
C TRP A 247 9.90 17.63 -2.45
N LYS A 248 10.57 18.68 -1.97
CA LYS A 248 11.18 19.70 -2.83
C LYS A 248 12.08 19.12 -3.92
N TRP A 249 12.86 18.10 -3.59
CA TRP A 249 13.74 17.42 -4.56
C TRP A 249 12.94 16.44 -5.42
N MET A 250 12.11 15.62 -4.82
CA MET A 250 11.31 14.61 -5.53
C MET A 250 10.35 15.25 -6.52
N TRP A 251 9.70 16.37 -6.15
CA TRP A 251 8.79 17.09 -7.01
C TRP A 251 9.43 17.58 -8.30
N GLN A 252 10.67 18.04 -8.21
CA GLN A 252 11.48 18.41 -9.36
C GLN A 252 11.82 17.19 -10.24
N ARG A 253 12.15 16.06 -9.61
CA ARG A 253 12.45 14.79 -10.32
C ARG A 253 11.23 14.32 -11.11
N ILE A 254 10.05 14.31 -10.49
CA ILE A 254 8.79 13.96 -11.15
C ILE A 254 8.50 14.93 -12.30
N ALA A 255 8.57 16.23 -12.06
CA ALA A 255 8.36 17.24 -13.12
C ALA A 255 9.29 17.02 -14.32
N THR A 256 10.57 16.75 -14.07
CA THR A 256 11.55 16.47 -15.12
C THR A 256 11.18 15.23 -15.94
N TRP A 257 10.73 14.15 -15.29
CA TRP A 257 10.32 12.93 -15.99
C TRP A 257 9.14 13.19 -16.95
N PHE A 258 8.19 14.03 -16.55
CA PHE A 258 7.06 14.42 -17.41
C PHE A 258 7.39 15.54 -18.41
N GLY A 259 8.60 16.10 -18.39
CA GLY A 259 9.01 17.20 -19.27
C GLY A 259 8.29 18.52 -18.96
N ILE A 260 7.95 18.77 -17.70
CA ILE A 260 7.29 19.99 -17.21
C ILE A 260 8.13 20.67 -16.13
N GLU A 261 7.83 21.92 -15.82
CA GLU A 261 8.46 22.64 -14.73
C GLU A 261 7.67 22.49 -13.42
N ALA A 262 8.38 22.21 -12.33
CA ALA A 262 7.81 22.27 -10.99
C ALA A 262 7.58 23.72 -10.59
N ALA A 263 6.37 24.06 -10.19
CA ALA A 263 6.09 25.38 -9.63
C ALA A 263 6.78 25.52 -8.28
N PRO A 264 7.22 26.74 -7.89
CA PRO A 264 7.71 27.00 -6.55
C PRO A 264 6.61 26.71 -5.51
N LEU A 265 7.05 26.45 -4.26
CA LEU A 265 6.09 26.30 -3.17
C LEU A 265 5.29 27.59 -3.02
N GLY A 266 3.95 27.47 -3.05
CA GLY A 266 3.06 28.62 -2.86
C GLY A 266 2.98 29.06 -1.40
N ASP A 267 2.54 30.29 -1.17
CA ASP A 267 2.31 30.84 0.19
C ASP A 267 1.14 30.13 0.91
N ALA A 268 0.20 29.58 0.15
CA ALA A 268 -0.93 28.80 0.65
C ALA A 268 -0.95 27.41 0.03
N VAL A 269 -1.29 26.41 0.86
CA VAL A 269 -1.51 25.03 0.40
C VAL A 269 -2.81 24.95 -0.40
N GLU A 270 -2.73 24.41 -1.60
CA GLU A 270 -3.90 24.07 -2.43
C GLU A 270 -3.95 22.54 -2.62
N PRO A 271 -4.83 21.82 -1.89
CA PRO A 271 -4.93 20.36 -1.96
C PRO A 271 -5.26 19.86 -3.38
N LEU A 272 -4.80 18.66 -3.73
CA LEU A 272 -5.11 18.04 -5.02
C LEU A 272 -6.60 17.85 -5.26
N GLU A 273 -7.38 17.58 -4.21
CA GLU A 273 -8.85 17.53 -4.34
C GLU A 273 -9.45 18.82 -4.96
N ARG A 274 -8.86 19.97 -4.66
CA ARG A 274 -9.27 21.25 -5.28
C ARG A 274 -8.62 21.44 -6.64
N GLN A 275 -7.33 21.17 -6.77
CA GLN A 275 -6.61 21.37 -8.02
C GLN A 275 -7.14 20.48 -9.15
N MET A 276 -7.69 19.31 -8.82
CA MET A 276 -8.20 18.32 -9.77
C MET A 276 -9.74 18.20 -9.78
N ALA A 277 -10.45 19.11 -9.11
CA ALA A 277 -11.92 19.02 -8.96
C ALA A 277 -12.68 18.94 -10.30
N ASP A 278 -12.19 19.64 -11.32
CA ASP A 278 -12.83 19.74 -12.64
C ASP A 278 -12.07 18.96 -13.72
N ASP A 279 -11.15 18.05 -13.36
CA ASP A 279 -10.26 17.39 -14.29
C ASP A 279 -10.88 16.16 -14.99
N ALA A 280 -12.02 15.65 -14.55
CA ALA A 280 -12.63 14.46 -15.15
C ALA A 280 -12.88 14.59 -16.66
N PRO A 281 -13.49 15.68 -17.18
CA PRO A 281 -13.68 15.86 -18.62
C PRO A 281 -12.34 16.08 -19.36
N ILE A 282 -11.36 16.73 -18.73
CA ILE A 282 -10.02 16.92 -19.31
C ILE A 282 -9.33 15.57 -19.49
N TRP A 283 -9.37 14.72 -18.46
CA TRP A 283 -8.79 13.38 -18.53
C TRP A 283 -9.46 12.50 -19.59
N ALA A 284 -10.80 12.52 -19.66
CA ALA A 284 -11.54 11.75 -20.66
C ALA A 284 -11.17 12.16 -22.09
N ASP A 285 -10.95 13.45 -22.36
CA ASP A 285 -10.46 13.94 -23.64
C ASP A 285 -9.01 13.46 -23.93
N ILE A 286 -8.10 13.57 -22.94
CA ILE A 286 -6.73 13.05 -23.06
C ILE A 286 -6.76 11.55 -23.35
N ALA A 287 -7.54 10.79 -22.58
CA ALA A 287 -7.65 9.34 -22.72
C ALA A 287 -8.12 8.96 -24.13
N THR A 288 -9.10 9.67 -24.67
CA THR A 288 -9.61 9.46 -26.03
C THR A 288 -8.55 9.78 -27.08
N ARG A 289 -7.94 10.96 -27.02
CA ARG A 289 -6.91 11.38 -28.00
C ARG A 289 -5.67 10.51 -28.00
N ARG A 290 -5.31 9.97 -26.82
CA ARG A 290 -4.10 9.13 -26.62
C ARG A 290 -4.41 7.62 -26.62
N SER A 291 -5.67 7.23 -26.81
CA SER A 291 -6.12 5.82 -26.79
C SER A 291 -5.71 5.10 -25.49
N LEU A 292 -5.90 5.76 -24.35
CA LEU A 292 -5.61 5.18 -23.04
C LEU A 292 -6.67 4.15 -22.66
N MET A 293 -6.28 3.18 -21.81
CA MET A 293 -7.11 2.06 -21.38
C MET A 293 -8.17 2.45 -20.35
N GLU A 294 -7.95 3.52 -19.57
CA GLU A 294 -8.86 3.93 -18.50
C GLU A 294 -9.28 5.40 -18.66
N PRO A 295 -10.46 5.66 -19.20
CA PRO A 295 -11.00 7.01 -19.36
C PRO A 295 -11.62 7.58 -18.08
N ASP A 296 -11.96 6.76 -17.10
CA ASP A 296 -12.50 7.21 -15.82
C ASP A 296 -11.37 7.56 -14.84
N ILE A 297 -11.13 8.87 -14.68
CA ILE A 297 -10.10 9.38 -13.76
C ILE A 297 -10.27 8.87 -12.32
N HIS A 298 -11.51 8.69 -11.85
CA HIS A 298 -11.80 8.26 -10.48
C HIS A 298 -11.35 6.84 -10.18
N ARG A 299 -11.07 6.05 -11.20
CA ARG A 299 -10.48 4.71 -11.04
C ARG A 299 -8.95 4.75 -10.95
N LEU A 300 -8.32 5.87 -11.28
CA LEU A 300 -6.87 6.05 -11.28
C LEU A 300 -6.37 6.86 -10.09
N ILE A 301 -7.12 7.90 -9.68
CA ILE A 301 -6.65 8.86 -8.69
C ILE A 301 -7.29 8.69 -7.31
N SER A 302 -6.54 9.10 -6.29
CA SER A 302 -7.00 9.24 -4.90
C SER A 302 -6.44 10.53 -4.29
N PRO A 303 -6.95 11.71 -4.71
CA PRO A 303 -6.46 13.00 -4.24
C PRO A 303 -6.52 13.14 -2.72
N TRP A 304 -7.63 12.75 -2.09
CA TRP A 304 -7.82 12.80 -0.64
C TRP A 304 -6.70 12.07 0.14
N HIS A 305 -6.24 10.92 -0.37
CA HIS A 305 -5.17 10.15 0.27
C HIS A 305 -3.81 10.85 0.09
N THR A 306 -3.56 11.34 -1.11
CA THR A 306 -2.34 12.09 -1.43
C THR A 306 -2.26 13.37 -0.58
N ASP A 307 -3.37 14.10 -0.45
CA ASP A 307 -3.46 15.30 0.40
C ASP A 307 -3.27 14.98 1.88
N ALA A 308 -3.84 13.86 2.37
CA ALA A 308 -3.65 13.42 3.75
C ALA A 308 -2.18 13.11 4.05
N ASP A 309 -1.45 12.53 3.11
CA ASP A 309 -0.04 12.20 3.26
C ASP A 309 0.87 13.43 3.10
N LEU A 310 0.68 14.21 2.03
CA LEU A 310 1.51 15.38 1.74
C LEU A 310 1.19 16.58 2.65
N GLY A 311 0.01 16.60 3.26
CA GLY A 311 -0.43 17.66 4.19
C GLY A 311 0.06 17.49 5.63
N ARG A 312 0.77 16.40 5.98
CA ARG A 312 1.20 16.13 7.36
C ARG A 312 2.08 17.27 7.90
N PRO A 313 1.88 17.67 9.17
CA PRO A 313 2.67 18.74 9.81
C PRO A 313 3.96 18.21 10.46
N ILE A 314 4.37 16.97 10.17
CA ILE A 314 5.54 16.29 10.76
C ILE A 314 6.41 15.66 9.69
N GLU A 315 7.70 15.50 9.97
CA GLU A 315 8.57 14.60 9.21
C GLU A 315 8.16 13.14 9.46
N VAL A 316 8.29 12.29 8.45
CA VAL A 316 8.00 10.87 8.57
C VAL A 316 9.21 10.09 8.07
N VAL A 317 9.97 9.54 9.01
CA VAL A 317 11.18 8.75 8.75
C VAL A 317 11.09 7.47 9.58
N THR A 318 11.49 6.36 8.99
CA THR A 318 11.29 5.03 9.53
C THR A 318 12.63 4.28 9.63
N ASP A 319 12.90 3.66 10.77
CA ASP A 319 14.09 2.84 10.99
C ASP A 319 13.84 1.41 10.49
N MET A 320 14.74 0.87 9.68
CA MET A 320 14.73 -0.51 9.18
C MET A 320 15.89 -1.36 9.73
N SER A 321 16.54 -0.94 10.79
CA SER A 321 17.72 -1.65 11.33
C SER A 321 17.38 -3.11 11.68
N LYS A 322 16.22 -3.37 12.27
CA LYS A 322 15.77 -4.70 12.65
C LYS A 322 15.73 -5.69 11.48
N SER A 323 15.13 -5.30 10.36
CA SER A 323 15.09 -6.15 9.16
C SER A 323 16.51 -6.44 8.62
N ARG A 324 17.38 -5.43 8.63
CA ARG A 324 18.76 -5.52 8.16
C ARG A 324 19.60 -6.44 9.04
N GLU A 325 19.46 -6.33 10.36
CA GLU A 325 20.14 -7.22 11.33
C GLU A 325 19.74 -8.67 11.16
N LEU A 326 18.51 -8.94 10.73
CA LEU A 326 17.99 -10.28 10.44
C LEU A 326 18.26 -10.75 9.00
N GLY A 327 18.98 -9.95 8.19
CA GLY A 327 19.47 -10.33 6.88
C GLY A 327 18.64 -9.86 5.68
N PHE A 328 17.63 -8.98 5.87
CA PHE A 328 16.97 -8.33 4.75
C PHE A 328 17.78 -7.10 4.32
N LEU A 329 18.57 -7.23 3.26
CA LEU A 329 19.49 -6.19 2.78
C LEU A 329 19.02 -5.52 1.49
N ASP A 330 17.87 -5.90 0.97
CA ASP A 330 17.29 -5.26 -0.21
C ASP A 330 16.96 -3.80 0.09
N TYR A 331 17.11 -2.97 -0.93
CA TYR A 331 16.70 -1.57 -0.91
C TYR A 331 16.16 -1.17 -2.28
N GLN A 332 15.49 -0.04 -2.35
CA GLN A 332 15.02 0.61 -3.57
C GLN A 332 15.31 2.10 -3.47
N ARG A 333 15.59 2.76 -4.59
CA ARG A 333 15.57 4.22 -4.62
C ARG A 333 14.14 4.67 -4.89
N THR A 334 13.63 5.57 -4.06
CA THR A 334 12.24 6.04 -4.17
C THR A 334 11.96 6.80 -5.46
N ASP A 335 12.92 7.58 -5.99
CA ASP A 335 12.74 8.23 -7.29
C ASP A 335 12.66 7.21 -8.45
N GLU A 336 13.45 6.15 -8.41
CA GLU A 336 13.37 5.05 -9.37
C GLU A 336 12.07 4.27 -9.23
N ALA A 337 11.57 4.07 -7.99
CA ALA A 337 10.27 3.45 -7.77
C ALA A 337 9.12 4.22 -8.45
N PHE A 338 9.14 5.56 -8.38
CA PHE A 338 8.20 6.39 -9.12
C PHE A 338 8.38 6.26 -10.65
N PHE A 339 9.62 6.30 -11.14
CA PHE A 339 9.87 6.28 -12.58
C PHE A 339 9.52 4.92 -13.19
N ASP A 340 9.85 3.82 -12.54
CA ASP A 340 9.44 2.47 -12.95
C ASP A 340 7.92 2.33 -12.96
N LEU A 341 7.23 2.89 -11.96
CA LEU A 341 5.76 2.95 -11.97
C LEU A 341 5.24 3.74 -13.17
N PHE A 342 5.80 4.91 -13.44
CA PHE A 342 5.35 5.75 -14.55
C PHE A 342 5.61 5.09 -15.90
N GLU A 343 6.74 4.40 -16.07
CA GLU A 343 7.01 3.59 -17.26
C GLU A 343 6.00 2.46 -17.41
N ARG A 344 5.73 1.70 -16.35
CA ARG A 344 4.70 0.67 -16.35
C ARG A 344 3.31 1.23 -16.71
N LEU A 345 2.91 2.36 -16.13
CA LEU A 345 1.62 3.00 -16.45
C LEU A 345 1.54 3.42 -17.91
N ARG A 346 2.65 3.87 -18.50
CA ARG A 346 2.75 4.22 -19.93
C ARG A 346 2.67 2.99 -20.82
N ASP A 347 3.40 1.92 -20.48
CA ASP A 347 3.39 0.65 -21.23
C ASP A 347 2.00 -0.01 -21.20
N GLU A 348 1.30 0.07 -20.07
CA GLU A 348 -0.09 -0.37 -19.91
C GLU A 348 -1.10 0.63 -20.51
N ARG A 349 -0.66 1.74 -21.10
CA ARG A 349 -1.49 2.82 -21.64
C ARG A 349 -2.48 3.39 -20.64
N LEU A 350 -2.08 3.49 -19.37
CA LEU A 350 -2.83 4.19 -18.34
C LEU A 350 -2.47 5.68 -18.28
N ILE A 351 -1.28 6.05 -18.77
CA ILE A 351 -0.86 7.44 -19.06
C ILE A 351 -0.21 7.51 -20.45
N PRO A 352 -0.06 8.69 -21.08
CA PRO A 352 0.58 8.88 -22.39
C PRO A 352 2.09 8.68 -22.38
#